data_9e384a1d67a03cce9b927deaed0bf31e
#
_entry.id   9e384a1d67a03cce9b927deaed0bf31e
#
_cell.length_a   1.000
_cell.length_b   1.000
_cell.length_c   1.000
_cell.angle_alpha   90.00
_cell.angle_beta   90.00
_cell.angle_gamma   90.00
#
_symmetry.space_group_name_H-M   'P 1'
#
loop_
_entity.id
_entity.type
_entity.pdbx_description
1 polymer ?
#
loop_
_entity_poly.entity_id
_entity_poly.type
_entity_poly.pdbx_seq_one_letter_code
_entity_poly.pdbx_strand_id
1 'polypeptide(L)'
;MKIQSLAKLFRRIRIPLFFLLLAVIIIGSIVAYPLLTSYSEKEAVGYEGILRLWHIDTFEGGQGSRCSFLNRVARRYEKSAQGRLILVTNHTIESAETAIREGYIPDMISYGTGAGFVADLACPLNGLKFSSGAIGGVTYAYPWCRGGYMLFTAEGDFTDISADNTVISKGRGAFPAIAAVSSGLCGEYTEEESVKAYVDFINGKYKYLLGTQRDVYRLQSRNFAFQTKPVEEFSDLYQYISVCTSESDKVSACTEFIDYLLSEEVQTSLTQIGMMSINYKIYNSEAPSMATAEQIVPQKSIGAFLSGDAMSELEKFAEAALCGDAASAKKLENFLL
;
A
#
# COMPACT_ATOMS: atom_id res chain seq x y z
N MET A 1 -79.45 5.16 39.27
CA MET A 1 -78.94 3.85 39.82
C MET A 1 -78.09 3.03 38.86
N LYS A 2 -77.81 3.44 37.62
CA LYS A 2 -76.99 2.67 36.63
C LYS A 2 -75.52 3.00 36.62
N ILE A 3 -75.05 4.18 37.04
CA ILE A 3 -73.64 4.64 36.88
C ILE A 3 -72.75 4.04 37.94
N GLN A 4 -73.25 3.77 39.16
CA GLN A 4 -72.37 3.13 40.24
C GLN A 4 -72.13 1.65 40.00
N SER A 5 -72.97 0.95 39.25
CA SER A 5 -72.81 -0.45 38.89
C SER A 5 -71.71 -0.63 37.83
N LEU A 6 -71.59 0.28 36.87
CA LEU A 6 -70.56 0.28 35.85
C LEU A 6 -69.18 0.56 36.43
N ALA A 7 -69.04 1.49 37.38
CA ALA A 7 -67.80 1.79 38.04
C ALA A 7 -67.24 0.60 38.87
N LYS A 8 -68.14 -0.17 39.52
CA LYS A 8 -67.74 -1.42 40.24
C LYS A 8 -67.34 -2.54 39.29
N LEU A 9 -68.01 -2.63 38.12
CA LEU A 9 -67.63 -3.61 37.08
C LEU A 9 -66.26 -3.28 36.49
N PHE A 10 -66.01 -2.00 36.18
CA PHE A 10 -64.71 -1.54 35.65
C PHE A 10 -63.54 -1.77 36.65
N ARG A 11 -63.79 -1.62 37.95
CA ARG A 11 -62.80 -1.86 39.00
C ARG A 11 -62.49 -3.37 39.16
N ARG A 12 -63.49 -4.24 38.95
CA ARG A 12 -63.32 -5.70 38.98
C ARG A 12 -62.58 -6.23 37.76
N ILE A 13 -62.69 -5.59 36.61
CA ILE A 13 -62.04 -6.02 35.36
C ILE A 13 -60.59 -5.47 35.25
N ARG A 14 -60.31 -4.29 35.81
CA ARG A 14 -58.97 -3.68 35.76
C ARG A 14 -57.85 -4.51 36.37
N ILE A 15 -58.13 -5.14 37.50
CA ILE A 15 -57.13 -5.93 38.21
C ILE A 15 -56.76 -7.21 37.44
N PRO A 16 -57.71 -8.04 36.98
CA PRO A 16 -57.35 -9.22 36.17
C PRO A 16 -56.76 -8.84 34.78
N LEU A 17 -57.20 -7.74 34.17
CA LEU A 17 -56.66 -7.24 32.91
C LEU A 17 -55.21 -6.78 33.07
N PHE A 18 -54.88 -6.13 34.20
CA PHE A 18 -53.49 -5.73 34.49
C PHE A 18 -52.56 -6.96 34.66
N PHE A 19 -53.02 -7.98 35.40
CA PHE A 19 -52.24 -9.23 35.56
C PHE A 19 -52.12 -10.02 34.26
N LEU A 20 -53.15 -9.99 33.39
CA LEU A 20 -53.07 -10.58 32.04
C LEU A 20 -52.05 -9.87 31.17
N LEU A 21 -52.07 -8.54 31.19
CA LEU A 21 -51.12 -7.75 30.43
C LEU A 21 -49.67 -7.93 30.92
N LEU A 22 -49.48 -8.00 32.22
CA LEU A 22 -48.18 -8.30 32.88
C LEU A 22 -47.68 -9.70 32.47
N ALA A 23 -48.57 -10.70 32.51
CA ALA A 23 -48.25 -12.04 32.08
C ALA A 23 -47.87 -12.11 30.61
N VAL A 24 -48.55 -11.40 29.71
CA VAL A 24 -48.20 -11.32 28.28
C VAL A 24 -46.83 -10.66 28.08
N ILE A 25 -46.52 -9.60 28.84
CA ILE A 25 -45.22 -8.93 28.77
C ILE A 25 -44.12 -9.88 29.27
N ILE A 26 -44.31 -10.57 30.36
CA ILE A 26 -43.35 -11.52 30.93
C ILE A 26 -43.12 -12.70 29.99
N ILE A 27 -44.20 -13.30 29.45
CA ILE A 27 -44.08 -14.42 28.47
C ILE A 27 -43.46 -13.93 27.20
N GLY A 28 -43.85 -12.75 26.69
CA GLY A 28 -43.27 -12.12 25.53
C GLY A 28 -41.75 -11.85 25.71
N SER A 29 -41.35 -11.38 26.88
CA SER A 29 -39.95 -11.16 27.22
C SER A 29 -39.16 -12.47 27.29
N ILE A 30 -39.70 -13.51 27.89
CA ILE A 30 -39.06 -14.83 27.99
C ILE A 30 -38.87 -15.48 26.62
N VAL A 31 -39.79 -15.27 25.68
CA VAL A 31 -39.72 -15.82 24.31
C VAL A 31 -38.90 -14.90 23.40
N ALA A 32 -39.04 -13.60 23.52
CA ALA A 32 -38.34 -12.65 22.65
C ALA A 32 -36.86 -12.46 23.05
N TYR A 33 -36.53 -12.56 24.34
CA TYR A 33 -35.17 -12.38 24.81
C TYR A 33 -34.19 -13.41 24.26
N PRO A 34 -34.46 -14.72 24.24
CA PRO A 34 -33.57 -15.70 23.57
C PRO A 34 -33.52 -15.50 22.04
N LEU A 35 -34.64 -15.11 21.42
CA LEU A 35 -34.66 -14.81 19.99
C LEU A 35 -33.85 -13.56 19.62
N LEU A 36 -33.88 -12.53 20.46
CA LEU A 36 -33.09 -11.32 20.28
C LEU A 36 -31.61 -11.55 20.61
N THR A 37 -31.32 -12.36 21.65
CA THR A 37 -29.93 -12.71 22.00
C THR A 37 -29.34 -13.72 21.00
N SER A 38 -30.10 -14.69 20.51
CA SER A 38 -29.60 -15.59 19.45
C SER A 38 -29.42 -14.89 18.10
N TYR A 39 -30.10 -13.76 17.88
CA TYR A 39 -29.82 -12.89 16.72
C TYR A 39 -28.58 -12.00 16.94
N SER A 40 -28.19 -11.78 18.22
CA SER A 40 -26.98 -11.06 18.61
C SER A 40 -25.76 -11.98 18.74
N GLU A 41 -25.95 -13.26 18.97
CA GLU A 41 -24.96 -14.34 18.82
C GLU A 41 -24.93 -14.87 17.37
N LYS A 42 -24.79 -14.01 16.38
CA LYS A 42 -23.89 -14.36 15.30
C LYS A 42 -22.53 -14.43 15.98
N GLU A 43 -22.08 -15.67 16.23
CA GLU A 43 -20.71 -15.96 16.57
C GLU A 43 -19.86 -15.01 15.73
N ALA A 44 -19.15 -14.11 16.40
CA ALA A 44 -18.01 -13.43 15.81
C ALA A 44 -16.97 -14.54 15.62
N VAL A 45 -17.18 -15.37 14.57
CA VAL A 45 -16.20 -16.35 14.09
C VAL A 45 -15.09 -15.51 13.49
N GLY A 46 -14.18 -15.06 14.34
CA GLY A 46 -13.06 -14.27 13.92
C GLY A 46 -12.28 -13.69 15.08
N TYR A 47 -11.05 -13.32 14.82
CA TYR A 47 -10.18 -12.67 15.80
C TYR A 47 -10.77 -11.34 16.26
N GLU A 48 -10.84 -11.15 17.60
CA GLU A 48 -11.13 -9.88 18.24
C GLU A 48 -9.87 -9.40 18.98
N GLY A 49 -9.49 -8.14 18.79
CA GLY A 49 -8.32 -7.57 19.43
C GLY A 49 -7.53 -6.62 18.53
N ILE A 50 -6.26 -6.42 18.87
CA ILE A 50 -5.36 -5.49 18.18
C ILE A 50 -4.46 -6.26 17.22
N LEU A 51 -4.52 -5.91 15.92
CA LEU A 51 -3.54 -6.30 14.92
C LEU A 51 -2.51 -5.19 14.77
N ARG A 52 -1.23 -5.53 14.84
CA ARG A 52 -0.11 -4.60 14.69
C ARG A 52 0.36 -4.60 13.25
N LEU A 53 0.30 -3.45 12.61
CA LEU A 53 0.82 -3.23 11.26
C LEU A 53 2.01 -2.27 11.33
N TRP A 54 3.21 -2.76 11.08
CA TRP A 54 4.38 -1.91 10.91
C TRP A 54 4.47 -1.42 9.47
N HIS A 55 4.73 -0.14 9.32
CA HIS A 55 4.98 0.48 8.02
C HIS A 55 6.42 0.96 7.94
N ILE A 56 7.12 0.60 6.89
CA ILE A 56 8.50 0.99 6.61
C ILE A 56 8.53 1.72 5.27
N ASP A 57 8.81 3.02 5.31
CA ASP A 57 9.03 3.82 4.11
C ASP A 57 10.44 3.56 3.58
N THR A 58 10.58 2.68 2.59
CA THR A 58 11.88 2.35 1.97
C THR A 58 12.23 3.28 0.82
N PHE A 59 11.25 3.78 0.07
CA PHE A 59 11.47 4.69 -1.06
C PHE A 59 10.60 5.95 -0.94
N GLU A 60 10.95 6.99 -1.69
CA GLU A 60 10.17 8.21 -1.75
C GLU A 60 8.81 7.97 -2.42
N GLY A 61 7.71 8.28 -1.70
CA GLY A 61 6.34 8.14 -2.20
C GLY A 61 5.94 9.22 -3.18
N GLY A 62 4.63 9.35 -3.43
CA GLY A 62 4.05 10.42 -4.25
C GLY A 62 4.01 11.76 -3.52
N GLN A 63 2.81 12.32 -3.33
CA GLN A 63 2.62 13.61 -2.65
C GLN A 63 2.24 13.53 -1.17
N GLY A 64 1.92 12.34 -0.66
CA GLY A 64 1.46 12.12 0.71
C GLY A 64 2.12 10.95 1.42
N SER A 65 1.88 10.85 2.73
CA SER A 65 2.42 9.77 3.56
C SER A 65 1.63 8.48 3.41
N ARG A 66 2.31 7.39 3.05
CA ARG A 66 1.75 6.03 2.99
C ARG A 66 1.32 5.53 4.38
N CYS A 67 2.11 5.85 5.42
CA CYS A 67 1.74 5.52 6.80
C CYS A 67 0.44 6.20 7.22
N SER A 68 0.28 7.49 6.93
CA SER A 68 -0.97 8.22 7.22
C SER A 68 -2.15 7.69 6.40
N PHE A 69 -1.92 7.23 5.17
CA PHE A 69 -2.92 6.57 4.34
C PHE A 69 -3.37 5.27 5.00
N LEU A 70 -2.45 4.38 5.36
CA LEU A 70 -2.76 3.12 6.05
C LEU A 70 -3.53 3.34 7.36
N ASN A 71 -3.17 4.36 8.15
CA ASN A 71 -3.91 4.73 9.35
C ASN A 71 -5.37 5.11 9.04
N ARG A 72 -5.62 5.88 7.96
CA ARG A 72 -6.99 6.23 7.55
C ARG A 72 -7.78 5.01 7.07
N VAL A 73 -7.12 4.12 6.33
CA VAL A 73 -7.73 2.86 5.86
C VAL A 73 -8.07 1.96 7.05
N ALA A 74 -7.13 1.77 7.98
CA ALA A 74 -7.33 1.01 9.21
C ALA A 74 -8.57 1.51 10.00
N ARG A 75 -8.65 2.81 10.25
CA ARG A 75 -9.81 3.41 10.95
C ARG A 75 -11.14 3.27 10.20
N ARG A 76 -11.12 3.18 8.87
CA ARG A 76 -12.34 2.89 8.10
C ARG A 76 -12.75 1.42 8.22
N TYR A 77 -11.77 0.53 8.12
CA TYR A 77 -11.97 -0.91 8.29
C TYR A 77 -12.55 -1.25 9.68
N GLU A 78 -12.00 -0.66 10.75
CA GLU A 78 -12.45 -0.85 12.13
C GLU A 78 -13.93 -0.56 12.35
N LYS A 79 -14.50 0.37 11.57
CA LYS A 79 -15.94 0.69 11.65
C LYS A 79 -16.83 -0.43 11.09
N SER A 80 -16.32 -1.22 10.14
CA SER A 80 -17.04 -2.36 9.54
C SER A 80 -16.72 -3.68 10.21
N ALA A 81 -15.50 -3.81 10.78
CA ALA A 81 -15.01 -5.00 11.44
C ALA A 81 -15.03 -4.83 12.96
N GLN A 82 -16.23 -5.00 13.57
CA GLN A 82 -16.41 -4.82 15.01
C GLN A 82 -15.49 -5.75 15.82
N GLY A 83 -14.93 -5.22 16.90
CA GLY A 83 -14.01 -5.94 17.78
C GLY A 83 -12.56 -5.99 17.32
N ARG A 84 -12.22 -5.47 16.13
CA ARG A 84 -10.86 -5.45 15.58
C ARG A 84 -10.30 -4.04 15.51
N LEU A 85 -9.07 -3.86 15.98
CA LEU A 85 -8.32 -2.62 15.89
C LEU A 85 -7.03 -2.88 15.12
N ILE A 86 -6.65 -1.97 14.23
CA ILE A 86 -5.39 -2.05 13.49
C ILE A 86 -4.47 -0.91 13.91
N LEU A 87 -3.45 -1.26 14.68
CA LEU A 87 -2.43 -0.30 15.13
C LEU A 87 -1.33 -0.16 14.08
N VAL A 88 -1.35 0.92 13.32
CA VAL A 88 -0.31 1.24 12.34
C VAL A 88 0.78 2.06 13.00
N THR A 89 2.03 1.58 12.95
CA THR A 89 3.22 2.30 13.44
C THR A 89 4.26 2.44 12.34
N ASN A 90 4.98 3.56 12.36
CA ASN A 90 6.04 3.82 11.38
C ASN A 90 7.41 3.40 11.95
N HIS A 91 8.20 2.69 11.15
CA HIS A 91 9.52 2.18 11.51
C HIS A 91 10.53 2.52 10.40
N THR A 92 11.81 2.61 10.78
CA THR A 92 12.92 2.46 9.82
C THR A 92 13.28 0.98 9.70
N ILE A 93 14.04 0.60 8.68
CA ILE A 93 14.55 -0.78 8.53
C ILE A 93 15.29 -1.20 9.80
N GLU A 94 16.22 -0.37 10.28
CA GLU A 94 17.07 -0.66 11.45
C GLU A 94 16.25 -0.80 12.74
N SER A 95 15.22 0.05 12.92
CA SER A 95 14.36 -0.04 14.11
C SER A 95 13.48 -1.28 14.09
N ALA A 96 12.99 -1.68 12.91
CA ALA A 96 12.20 -2.89 12.73
C ALA A 96 13.05 -4.15 12.99
N GLU A 97 14.25 -4.23 12.39
CA GLU A 97 15.19 -5.33 12.62
C GLU A 97 15.59 -5.46 14.09
N THR A 98 15.81 -4.32 14.76
CA THR A 98 16.17 -4.31 16.19
C THR A 98 15.02 -4.86 17.03
N ALA A 99 13.80 -4.38 16.80
CA ALA A 99 12.61 -4.85 17.53
C ALA A 99 12.37 -6.36 17.29
N ILE A 100 12.54 -6.84 16.05
CA ILE A 100 12.41 -8.27 15.73
C ILE A 100 13.45 -9.11 16.49
N ARG A 101 14.71 -8.67 16.54
CA ARG A 101 15.76 -9.35 17.32
C ARG A 101 15.46 -9.39 18.82
N GLU A 102 14.73 -8.43 19.32
CA GLU A 102 14.24 -8.38 20.70
C GLU A 102 12.96 -9.22 20.92
N GLY A 103 12.43 -9.85 19.89
CA GLY A 103 11.25 -10.72 19.95
C GLY A 103 9.91 -10.00 19.73
N TYR A 104 9.93 -8.73 19.35
CA TYR A 104 8.72 -7.99 18.99
C TYR A 104 8.41 -8.21 17.52
N ILE A 105 7.43 -9.07 17.22
CA ILE A 105 6.98 -9.36 15.86
C ILE A 105 5.60 -8.76 15.66
N PRO A 106 5.36 -7.96 14.61
CA PRO A 106 4.02 -7.47 14.29
C PRO A 106 3.19 -8.55 13.61
N ASP A 107 1.88 -8.34 13.48
CA ASP A 107 1.01 -9.26 12.76
C ASP A 107 1.11 -9.06 11.23
N MET A 108 1.40 -7.82 10.80
CA MET A 108 1.64 -7.45 9.40
C MET A 108 2.80 -6.46 9.28
N ILE A 109 3.52 -6.51 8.15
CA ILE A 109 4.52 -5.51 7.77
C ILE A 109 4.21 -4.97 6.38
N SER A 110 4.18 -3.63 6.24
CA SER A 110 4.15 -2.93 4.96
C SER A 110 5.53 -2.33 4.69
N TYR A 111 6.14 -2.66 3.57
CA TYR A 111 7.54 -2.32 3.25
C TYR A 111 7.77 -2.25 1.74
N GLY A 112 8.88 -1.66 1.32
CA GLY A 112 9.39 -1.76 -0.05
C GLY A 112 10.67 -2.59 -0.11
N THR A 113 11.34 -2.58 -1.25
CA THR A 113 12.61 -3.30 -1.46
C THR A 113 13.65 -2.89 -0.42
N GLY A 114 14.47 -3.84 0.04
CA GLY A 114 15.51 -3.64 1.06
C GLY A 114 15.17 -4.15 2.46
N ALA A 115 13.95 -4.59 2.70
CA ALA A 115 13.52 -5.21 3.97
C ALA A 115 13.57 -6.76 3.88
N GLY A 116 14.71 -7.31 3.45
CA GLY A 116 14.89 -8.75 3.20
C GLY A 116 14.59 -9.63 4.41
N PHE A 117 14.79 -9.12 5.63
CA PHE A 117 14.48 -9.85 6.88
C PHE A 117 13.00 -10.27 7.00
N VAL A 118 12.11 -9.66 6.24
CA VAL A 118 10.68 -10.01 6.24
C VAL A 118 10.45 -11.42 5.68
N ALA A 119 11.35 -11.92 4.84
CA ALA A 119 11.26 -13.27 4.26
C ALA A 119 11.15 -14.37 5.34
N ASP A 120 11.87 -14.21 6.44
CA ASP A 120 11.91 -15.19 7.54
C ASP A 120 10.65 -15.15 8.43
N LEU A 121 9.85 -14.10 8.30
CA LEU A 121 8.65 -13.86 9.12
C LEU A 121 7.36 -14.08 8.34
N ALA A 122 7.41 -13.90 7.02
CA ALA A 122 6.22 -13.86 6.19
C ALA A 122 5.53 -15.21 6.06
N CYS A 123 4.20 -15.21 6.19
CA CYS A 123 3.35 -16.34 5.90
C CYS A 123 2.81 -16.28 4.47
N PRO A 124 2.46 -17.45 3.86
CA PRO A 124 1.86 -17.51 2.53
C PRO A 124 0.57 -16.68 2.43
N LEU A 125 0.45 -15.88 1.38
CA LEU A 125 -0.76 -15.14 1.03
C LEU A 125 -1.56 -15.94 0.00
N ASN A 126 -2.50 -16.75 0.48
CA ASN A 126 -3.32 -17.59 -0.37
C ASN A 126 -4.25 -16.75 -1.27
N GLY A 127 -4.35 -17.13 -2.54
CA GLY A 127 -5.21 -16.45 -3.52
C GLY A 127 -4.57 -15.25 -4.22
N LEU A 128 -3.51 -14.67 -3.66
CA LEU A 128 -2.74 -13.58 -4.28
C LEU A 128 -1.54 -14.13 -5.06
N LYS A 129 -1.27 -13.54 -6.23
CA LYS A 129 -0.13 -13.92 -7.08
C LYS A 129 0.62 -12.69 -7.53
N PHE A 130 1.89 -12.60 -7.16
CA PHE A 130 2.79 -11.54 -7.60
C PHE A 130 4.24 -12.07 -7.61
N SER A 131 4.89 -12.06 -8.76
CA SER A 131 6.20 -12.71 -8.95
C SER A 131 7.27 -12.15 -8.02
N SER A 132 7.36 -10.81 -7.92
CA SER A 132 8.37 -10.15 -7.08
C SER A 132 8.15 -10.37 -5.58
N GLY A 133 6.96 -10.78 -5.15
CA GLY A 133 6.64 -11.12 -3.76
C GLY A 133 6.62 -12.62 -3.48
N ALA A 134 7.09 -13.46 -4.44
CA ALA A 134 7.04 -14.91 -4.32
C ALA A 134 8.41 -15.50 -3.98
N ILE A 135 8.39 -16.59 -3.19
CA ILE A 135 9.53 -17.47 -2.91
C ILE A 135 9.11 -18.89 -3.31
N GLY A 136 9.86 -19.51 -4.22
CA GLY A 136 9.52 -20.88 -4.68
C GLY A 136 8.13 -21.02 -5.30
N GLY A 137 7.61 -19.96 -5.91
CA GLY A 137 6.28 -19.93 -6.55
C GLY A 137 5.10 -19.68 -5.59
N VAL A 138 5.36 -19.50 -4.30
CA VAL A 138 4.37 -19.13 -3.28
C VAL A 138 4.49 -17.63 -2.97
N THR A 139 3.40 -16.89 -2.98
CA THR A 139 3.39 -15.46 -2.67
C THR A 139 3.41 -15.23 -1.15
N TYR A 140 4.38 -14.47 -0.66
CA TYR A 140 4.52 -14.05 0.73
C TYR A 140 4.39 -12.54 0.92
N ALA A 141 4.51 -11.78 -0.17
CA ALA A 141 4.33 -10.33 -0.19
C ALA A 141 3.46 -9.93 -1.37
N TYR A 142 2.53 -9.02 -1.16
CA TYR A 142 1.69 -8.47 -2.22
C TYR A 142 1.77 -6.95 -2.21
N PRO A 143 1.99 -6.28 -3.37
CA PRO A 143 2.05 -4.84 -3.40
C PRO A 143 0.65 -4.25 -3.30
N TRP A 144 0.45 -3.33 -2.36
CA TRP A 144 -0.82 -2.61 -2.21
C TRP A 144 -0.83 -1.25 -2.91
N CYS A 145 0.35 -0.73 -3.28
CA CYS A 145 0.48 0.40 -4.18
C CYS A 145 1.85 0.39 -4.86
N ARG A 146 1.99 1.15 -5.94
CA ARG A 146 3.25 1.31 -6.66
C ARG A 146 3.53 2.75 -7.06
N GLY A 147 4.81 3.05 -7.25
CA GLY A 147 5.30 4.18 -7.99
C GLY A 147 5.68 3.80 -9.43
N GLY A 148 6.43 4.67 -10.09
CA GLY A 148 7.00 4.41 -11.41
C GLY A 148 8.04 5.46 -11.78
N TYR A 149 9.01 5.08 -12.59
CA TYR A 149 10.00 5.99 -13.16
C TYR A 149 9.41 6.69 -14.38
N MET A 150 9.83 7.93 -14.57
CA MET A 150 9.38 8.79 -15.67
C MET A 150 10.50 9.68 -16.14
N LEU A 151 10.61 9.87 -17.44
CA LEU A 151 11.38 10.95 -18.05
C LEU A 151 10.51 12.20 -18.13
N PHE A 152 11.10 13.33 -17.83
CA PHE A 152 10.48 14.66 -17.90
C PHE A 152 11.26 15.56 -18.83
N THR A 153 10.54 16.42 -19.58
CA THR A 153 11.11 17.54 -20.33
C THR A 153 10.21 18.76 -20.22
N ALA A 154 10.80 19.95 -20.22
CA ALA A 154 10.04 21.20 -20.30
C ALA A 154 9.54 21.47 -21.70
N GLU A 155 10.33 21.12 -22.73
CA GLU A 155 10.08 21.43 -24.15
C GLU A 155 10.54 20.29 -25.05
N GLY A 156 9.83 20.10 -26.16
CA GLY A 156 10.20 19.14 -27.20
C GLY A 156 9.70 17.72 -26.94
N ASP A 157 10.42 16.77 -27.50
CA ASP A 157 10.14 15.34 -27.41
C ASP A 157 11.30 14.59 -26.71
N PHE A 158 11.22 13.27 -26.68
CA PHE A 158 12.21 12.41 -26.01
C PHE A 158 13.16 11.71 -27.00
N THR A 159 13.59 12.43 -28.06
CA THR A 159 14.38 11.84 -29.19
C THR A 159 15.88 12.01 -29.02
N ASP A 160 16.35 13.04 -28.33
CA ASP A 160 17.79 13.41 -28.22
C ASP A 160 18.32 13.26 -26.77
N ILE A 161 17.82 12.27 -26.03
CA ILE A 161 18.27 11.99 -24.65
C ILE A 161 19.75 11.56 -24.68
N SER A 162 20.59 12.24 -23.90
CA SER A 162 22.01 11.95 -23.77
C SER A 162 22.50 12.24 -22.35
N ALA A 163 23.69 11.75 -22.00
CA ALA A 163 24.29 11.98 -20.70
C ALA A 163 24.55 13.48 -20.41
N ASP A 164 24.87 14.27 -21.45
CA ASP A 164 25.18 15.70 -21.29
C ASP A 164 23.94 16.55 -20.98
N ASN A 165 22.74 16.10 -21.37
CA ASN A 165 21.51 16.88 -21.26
C ASN A 165 20.48 16.28 -20.30
N THR A 166 20.83 15.20 -19.59
CA THR A 166 19.92 14.47 -18.71
C THR A 166 20.51 14.34 -17.31
N VAL A 167 19.70 14.64 -16.30
CA VAL A 167 20.01 14.33 -14.90
C VAL A 167 19.15 13.18 -14.40
N ILE A 168 19.77 12.28 -13.63
CA ILE A 168 19.10 11.16 -12.96
C ILE A 168 18.86 11.53 -11.50
N SER A 169 17.61 11.46 -11.08
CA SER A 169 17.19 11.74 -9.70
C SER A 169 17.41 10.52 -8.83
N LYS A 170 18.42 10.58 -7.94
CA LYS A 170 18.70 9.52 -6.96
C LYS A 170 17.85 9.75 -5.70
N GLY A 171 16.66 9.18 -5.70
CA GLY A 171 15.78 9.14 -4.53
C GLY A 171 16.19 8.04 -3.54
N ARG A 172 15.81 8.21 -2.27
CA ARG A 172 16.06 7.17 -1.26
C ARG A 172 15.39 5.85 -1.67
N GLY A 173 16.13 4.76 -1.61
CA GLY A 173 15.65 3.40 -1.82
C GLY A 173 15.04 3.14 -3.20
N ALA A 174 15.46 3.91 -4.21
CA ALA A 174 15.10 3.76 -5.60
C ALA A 174 16.35 3.41 -6.42
N PHE A 175 16.16 2.69 -7.52
CA PHE A 175 17.25 2.28 -8.43
C PHE A 175 17.10 2.93 -9.81
N PRO A 176 17.25 4.26 -9.92
CA PRO A 176 17.06 4.97 -11.19
C PRO A 176 18.08 4.57 -12.25
N ALA A 177 19.30 4.14 -11.86
CA ALA A 177 20.29 3.63 -12.79
C ALA A 177 19.80 2.35 -13.51
N ILE A 178 19.07 1.45 -12.81
CA ILE A 178 18.46 0.28 -13.44
C ILE A 178 17.37 0.71 -14.43
N ALA A 179 16.53 1.68 -14.03
CA ALA A 179 15.50 2.22 -14.91
C ALA A 179 16.11 2.84 -16.17
N ALA A 180 17.23 3.57 -16.04
CA ALA A 180 17.98 4.15 -17.14
C ALA A 180 18.52 3.07 -18.09
N VAL A 181 19.28 2.08 -17.56
CA VAL A 181 19.85 0.98 -18.35
C VAL A 181 18.74 0.17 -19.04
N SER A 182 17.66 -0.16 -18.33
CA SER A 182 16.54 -0.89 -18.89
C SER A 182 15.84 -0.16 -20.02
N SER A 183 15.84 1.19 -19.98
CA SER A 183 15.32 2.05 -21.06
C SER A 183 16.31 2.25 -22.21
N GLY A 184 17.46 1.56 -22.20
CA GLY A 184 18.48 1.66 -23.23
C GLY A 184 19.40 2.87 -23.12
N LEU A 185 19.37 3.58 -21.97
CA LEU A 185 20.32 4.68 -21.73
C LEU A 185 21.68 4.08 -21.38
N CYS A 186 22.74 4.65 -21.98
CA CYS A 186 24.13 4.25 -21.77
C CYS A 186 25.03 5.48 -21.86
N GLY A 187 25.87 5.72 -20.85
CA GLY A 187 26.76 6.86 -20.78
C GLY A 187 27.08 7.27 -19.35
N GLU A 188 27.93 8.27 -19.20
CA GLU A 188 28.27 8.89 -17.90
C GLU A 188 27.23 9.95 -17.52
N TYR A 189 26.05 9.47 -17.08
CA TYR A 189 24.97 10.37 -16.64
C TYR A 189 25.28 11.00 -15.29
N THR A 190 24.84 12.25 -15.12
CA THR A 190 24.90 12.92 -13.82
C THR A 190 23.78 12.40 -12.92
N GLU A 191 24.14 11.73 -11.83
CA GLU A 191 23.20 11.36 -10.76
C GLU A 191 23.26 12.39 -9.63
N GLU A 192 22.13 12.90 -9.23
CA GLU A 192 22.02 13.89 -8.15
C GLU A 192 20.89 13.50 -7.18
N GLU A 193 21.04 13.93 -5.91
CA GLU A 193 19.96 13.83 -4.94
C GLU A 193 18.65 14.42 -5.49
N SER A 194 17.52 13.80 -5.19
CA SER A 194 16.24 14.05 -5.86
C SER A 194 15.80 15.52 -5.83
N VAL A 195 16.11 16.27 -4.74
CA VAL A 195 15.79 17.69 -4.66
C VAL A 195 16.70 18.51 -5.57
N LYS A 196 18.00 18.17 -5.62
CA LYS A 196 18.97 18.89 -6.45
C LYS A 196 18.72 18.61 -7.93
N ALA A 197 18.52 17.36 -8.33
CA ALA A 197 18.18 16.99 -9.70
C ALA A 197 16.93 17.75 -10.20
N TYR A 198 15.89 17.81 -9.37
CA TYR A 198 14.67 18.55 -9.64
C TYR A 198 14.94 20.06 -9.81
N VAL A 199 15.74 20.68 -8.90
CA VAL A 199 16.06 22.11 -8.98
C VAL A 199 16.89 22.44 -10.23
N ASP A 200 17.89 21.60 -10.54
CA ASP A 200 18.74 21.80 -11.72
C ASP A 200 17.92 21.65 -13.02
N PHE A 201 16.94 20.74 -13.07
CA PHE A 201 16.01 20.60 -14.18
C PHE A 201 15.12 21.83 -14.38
N ILE A 202 14.44 22.32 -13.33
CA ILE A 202 13.53 23.47 -13.46
C ILE A 202 14.28 24.79 -13.78
N ASN A 203 15.59 24.88 -13.46
CA ASN A 203 16.45 26.00 -13.80
C ASN A 203 17.03 25.86 -15.23
N GLY A 204 16.71 24.82 -15.98
CA GLY A 204 17.15 24.62 -17.36
C GLY A 204 18.62 24.18 -17.50
N LYS A 205 19.26 23.70 -16.42
CA LYS A 205 20.62 23.14 -16.50
C LYS A 205 20.64 21.84 -17.28
N TYR A 206 19.57 21.03 -17.18
CA TYR A 206 19.34 19.82 -17.94
C TYR A 206 18.03 19.90 -18.70
N LYS A 207 18.00 19.39 -19.92
CA LYS A 207 16.80 19.30 -20.76
C LYS A 207 15.87 18.20 -20.27
N TYR A 208 16.44 17.11 -19.74
CA TYR A 208 15.70 15.95 -19.27
C TYR A 208 15.99 15.64 -17.81
N LEU A 209 14.96 15.14 -17.14
CA LEU A 209 15.05 14.57 -15.79
C LEU A 209 14.52 13.14 -15.84
N LEU A 210 15.33 12.16 -15.46
CA LEU A 210 14.82 10.84 -15.07
C LEU A 210 14.48 10.87 -13.58
N GLY A 211 13.21 10.93 -13.28
CA GLY A 211 12.66 10.99 -11.94
C GLY A 211 11.57 9.94 -11.71
N THR A 212 10.68 10.23 -10.78
CA THR A 212 9.56 9.33 -10.44
C THR A 212 8.22 10.06 -10.54
N GLN A 213 7.11 9.35 -10.35
CA GLN A 213 5.77 9.94 -10.30
C GLN A 213 5.65 11.09 -9.27
N ARG A 214 6.53 11.16 -8.28
CA ARG A 214 6.58 12.26 -7.31
C ARG A 214 6.86 13.60 -7.98
N ASP A 215 7.70 13.61 -9.00
CA ASP A 215 8.11 14.84 -9.68
C ASP A 215 6.97 15.44 -10.51
N VAL A 216 5.98 14.63 -10.92
CA VAL A 216 4.73 15.14 -11.51
C VAL A 216 4.08 16.16 -10.56
N TYR A 217 3.91 15.80 -9.30
CA TYR A 217 3.27 16.67 -8.30
C TYR A 217 4.12 17.87 -7.91
N ARG A 218 5.45 17.69 -7.88
CA ARG A 218 6.41 18.79 -7.61
C ARG A 218 6.35 19.84 -8.72
N LEU A 219 6.34 19.43 -9.98
CA LEU A 219 6.27 20.31 -11.13
C LEU A 219 4.91 21.00 -11.22
N GLN A 220 3.81 20.27 -11.04
CA GLN A 220 2.46 20.81 -11.01
C GLN A 220 2.28 21.86 -9.90
N SER A 221 2.81 21.62 -8.70
CA SER A 221 2.70 22.55 -7.57
C SER A 221 3.38 23.90 -7.83
N ARG A 222 4.30 23.95 -8.80
CA ARG A 222 5.00 25.17 -9.25
C ARG A 222 4.45 25.75 -10.55
N ASN A 223 3.36 25.17 -11.08
CA ASN A 223 2.82 25.52 -12.39
C ASN A 223 3.89 25.45 -13.50
N PHE A 224 4.87 24.54 -13.38
CA PHE A 224 5.88 24.32 -14.38
C PHE A 224 5.31 23.47 -15.52
N ALA A 225 5.42 23.95 -16.76
CA ALA A 225 4.98 23.18 -17.94
C ALA A 225 5.97 22.04 -18.22
N PHE A 226 5.45 20.83 -18.41
CA PHE A 226 6.28 19.67 -18.68
C PHE A 226 5.52 18.60 -19.49
N GLN A 227 6.28 17.74 -20.13
CA GLN A 227 5.83 16.50 -20.74
C GLN A 227 6.48 15.32 -20.00
N THR A 228 5.84 14.16 -20.06
CA THR A 228 6.33 12.94 -19.41
C THR A 228 6.33 11.76 -20.38
N LYS A 229 7.33 10.89 -20.22
CA LYS A 229 7.38 9.56 -20.81
C LYS A 229 7.66 8.54 -19.70
N PRO A 230 6.72 7.65 -19.36
CA PRO A 230 6.96 6.58 -18.37
C PRO A 230 8.06 5.64 -18.84
N VAL A 231 8.81 5.09 -17.87
CA VAL A 231 9.72 3.96 -18.10
C VAL A 231 8.88 2.69 -18.08
N GLU A 232 8.95 1.91 -19.17
CA GLU A 232 8.10 0.72 -19.35
C GLU A 232 8.79 -0.57 -18.91
N GLU A 233 10.12 -0.60 -18.95
CA GLU A 233 10.89 -1.83 -18.83
C GLU A 233 11.10 -2.24 -17.38
N PHE A 234 11.14 -1.30 -16.44
CA PHE A 234 11.54 -1.57 -15.06
C PHE A 234 10.78 -0.72 -14.03
N SER A 235 10.44 -1.33 -12.90
CA SER A 235 10.13 -0.62 -11.65
C SER A 235 10.39 -1.50 -10.43
N ASP A 236 10.90 -0.88 -9.38
CA ASP A 236 11.09 -1.43 -8.02
C ASP A 236 10.26 -0.69 -6.97
N LEU A 237 9.51 0.33 -7.39
CA LEU A 237 8.79 1.24 -6.51
C LEU A 237 7.46 0.63 -6.03
N TYR A 238 7.52 -0.56 -5.45
CA TYR A 238 6.39 -1.28 -4.88
C TYR A 238 6.37 -1.15 -3.35
N GLN A 239 5.20 -0.87 -2.81
CA GLN A 239 4.96 -0.98 -1.37
C GLN A 239 4.19 -2.27 -1.10
N TYR A 240 4.88 -3.24 -0.57
CA TYR A 240 4.35 -4.56 -0.24
C TYR A 240 3.65 -4.59 1.11
N ILE A 241 2.87 -5.63 1.33
CA ILE A 241 2.35 -6.05 2.62
C ILE A 241 2.54 -7.56 2.76
N SER A 242 2.97 -7.98 3.95
CA SER A 242 3.10 -9.39 4.35
C SER A 242 2.41 -9.64 5.68
N VAL A 243 1.89 -10.85 5.88
CA VAL A 243 1.39 -11.35 7.16
C VAL A 243 2.54 -12.05 7.88
N CYS A 244 2.78 -11.72 9.16
CA CYS A 244 3.90 -12.22 9.94
C CYS A 244 3.47 -13.00 11.21
N THR A 245 2.19 -13.26 11.38
CA THR A 245 1.65 -14.08 12.46
C THR A 245 1.29 -15.47 11.95
N SER A 246 1.49 -16.51 12.77
CA SER A 246 1.08 -17.88 12.46
C SER A 246 -0.21 -18.32 13.18
N GLU A 247 -0.80 -17.46 14.01
CA GLU A 247 -2.06 -17.73 14.69
C GLU A 247 -3.20 -17.69 13.66
N SER A 248 -3.92 -18.79 13.45
CA SER A 248 -4.90 -18.96 12.37
C SER A 248 -5.94 -17.85 12.32
N ASP A 249 -6.47 -17.44 13.47
CA ASP A 249 -7.52 -16.44 13.57
C ASP A 249 -7.00 -15.04 13.23
N LYS A 250 -5.75 -14.73 13.65
CA LYS A 250 -5.06 -13.50 13.24
C LYS A 250 -4.71 -13.50 11.76
N VAL A 251 -4.24 -14.63 11.21
CA VAL A 251 -3.97 -14.77 9.77
C VAL A 251 -5.22 -14.46 8.97
N SER A 252 -6.38 -15.02 9.37
CA SER A 252 -7.66 -14.72 8.72
C SER A 252 -8.01 -13.24 8.79
N ALA A 253 -7.89 -12.63 9.99
CA ALA A 253 -8.19 -11.22 10.18
C ALA A 253 -7.23 -10.29 9.42
N CYS A 254 -5.94 -10.63 9.32
CA CYS A 254 -4.96 -9.93 8.51
C CYS A 254 -5.30 -10.02 7.01
N THR A 255 -5.70 -11.21 6.54
CA THR A 255 -6.11 -11.42 5.15
C THR A 255 -7.34 -10.59 4.79
N GLU A 256 -8.36 -10.58 5.66
CA GLU A 256 -9.55 -9.73 5.47
C GLU A 256 -9.21 -8.23 5.41
N PHE A 257 -8.25 -7.77 6.22
CA PHE A 257 -7.77 -6.39 6.14
C PHE A 257 -7.01 -6.12 4.83
N ILE A 258 -6.19 -7.07 4.38
CA ILE A 258 -5.48 -6.96 3.09
C ILE A 258 -6.49 -6.92 1.94
N ASP A 259 -7.52 -7.76 1.94
CA ASP A 259 -8.58 -7.75 0.94
C ASP A 259 -9.32 -6.40 0.92
N TYR A 260 -9.61 -5.83 2.09
CA TYR A 260 -10.17 -4.49 2.19
C TYR A 260 -9.22 -3.42 1.65
N LEU A 261 -7.93 -3.47 2.00
CA LEU A 261 -6.90 -2.54 1.49
C LEU A 261 -6.79 -2.60 -0.04
N LEU A 262 -6.98 -3.79 -0.62
CA LEU A 262 -6.93 -4.03 -2.07
C LEU A 262 -8.29 -3.80 -2.77
N SER A 263 -9.35 -3.46 -2.05
CA SER A 263 -10.66 -3.18 -2.64
C SER A 263 -10.63 -1.93 -3.53
N GLU A 264 -11.48 -1.89 -4.54
CA GLU A 264 -11.56 -0.76 -5.48
C GLU A 264 -11.80 0.58 -4.79
N GLU A 265 -12.65 0.60 -3.75
CA GLU A 265 -12.92 1.79 -2.94
C GLU A 265 -11.65 2.37 -2.32
N VAL A 266 -10.84 1.52 -1.68
CA VAL A 266 -9.59 1.94 -1.04
C VAL A 266 -8.55 2.29 -2.09
N GLN A 267 -8.39 1.47 -3.12
CA GLN A 267 -7.41 1.66 -4.17
C GLN A 267 -7.63 2.97 -4.95
N THR A 268 -8.86 3.35 -5.23
CA THR A 268 -9.19 4.65 -5.86
C THR A 268 -8.69 5.83 -5.02
N SER A 269 -8.65 5.69 -3.70
CA SER A 269 -8.17 6.73 -2.79
C SER A 269 -6.64 6.90 -2.77
N LEU A 270 -5.85 6.03 -3.44
CA LEU A 270 -4.39 6.19 -3.60
C LEU A 270 -4.00 7.46 -4.35
N THR A 271 -4.89 8.01 -5.18
CA THR A 271 -4.70 9.31 -5.83
C THR A 271 -4.41 10.43 -4.83
N GLN A 272 -4.93 10.35 -3.60
CA GLN A 272 -4.69 11.32 -2.53
C GLN A 272 -3.24 11.37 -2.05
N ILE A 273 -2.48 10.31 -2.26
CA ILE A 273 -1.06 10.22 -1.89
C ILE A 273 -0.14 10.12 -3.11
N GLY A 274 -0.67 10.29 -4.32
CA GLY A 274 0.11 10.26 -5.55
C GLY A 274 0.75 8.91 -5.86
N MET A 275 0.09 7.82 -5.48
CA MET A 275 0.51 6.45 -5.77
C MET A 275 -0.46 5.79 -6.76
N MET A 276 0.01 4.78 -7.48
CA MET A 276 -0.78 4.02 -8.44
C MET A 276 -1.26 2.70 -7.81
N SER A 277 -2.42 2.24 -8.26
CA SER A 277 -2.92 0.91 -7.92
C SER A 277 -2.20 -0.16 -8.74
N ILE A 278 -2.18 -1.39 -8.20
CA ILE A 278 -1.73 -2.59 -8.93
C ILE A 278 -2.88 -3.17 -9.77
N ASN A 279 -4.10 -3.11 -9.24
CA ASN A 279 -5.24 -3.85 -9.77
C ASN A 279 -6.24 -2.99 -10.55
N TYR A 280 -6.23 -1.66 -10.33
CA TYR A 280 -7.23 -0.75 -10.86
C TYR A 280 -6.61 0.42 -11.60
N LYS A 281 -7.34 0.95 -12.58
CA LYS A 281 -7.03 2.24 -13.21
C LYS A 281 -7.77 3.31 -12.43
N ILE A 282 -7.01 4.14 -11.70
CA ILE A 282 -7.56 5.14 -10.78
C ILE A 282 -7.34 6.59 -11.22
N TYR A 283 -6.48 6.79 -12.22
CA TYR A 283 -6.24 8.10 -12.81
C TYR A 283 -6.99 8.28 -14.13
N ASN A 284 -7.45 9.49 -14.38
CA ASN A 284 -8.24 9.88 -15.54
C ASN A 284 -7.58 11.03 -16.33
N SER A 285 -8.32 11.63 -17.25
CA SER A 285 -7.85 12.75 -18.09
C SER A 285 -7.50 14.04 -17.32
N GLU A 286 -7.88 14.16 -16.04
CA GLU A 286 -7.49 15.30 -15.20
C GLU A 286 -6.04 15.20 -14.71
N ALA A 287 -5.48 13.99 -14.71
CA ALA A 287 -4.08 13.72 -14.37
C ALA A 287 -3.37 12.91 -15.48
N PRO A 288 -3.19 13.46 -16.68
CA PRO A 288 -2.80 12.71 -17.87
C PRO A 288 -1.44 12.00 -17.73
N SER A 289 -0.46 12.62 -17.08
CA SER A 289 0.86 12.00 -16.84
C SER A 289 0.73 10.75 -15.97
N MET A 290 -0.09 10.80 -14.91
CA MET A 290 -0.34 9.67 -14.01
C MET A 290 -1.19 8.60 -14.71
N ALA A 291 -2.20 9.00 -15.46
CA ALA A 291 -3.04 8.08 -16.23
C ALA A 291 -2.23 7.31 -17.29
N THR A 292 -1.23 7.95 -17.93
CA THR A 292 -0.30 7.28 -18.85
C THR A 292 0.63 6.33 -18.10
N ALA A 293 1.23 6.77 -16.98
CA ALA A 293 2.11 5.93 -16.18
C ALA A 293 1.42 4.70 -15.59
N GLU A 294 0.15 4.84 -15.19
CA GLU A 294 -0.64 3.74 -14.63
C GLU A 294 -0.93 2.64 -15.65
N GLN A 295 -0.99 2.97 -16.95
CA GLN A 295 -1.20 1.96 -18.00
C GLN A 295 0.01 1.05 -18.22
N ILE A 296 1.19 1.49 -17.79
CA ILE A 296 2.42 0.72 -17.91
C ILE A 296 2.48 -0.34 -16.82
N VAL A 297 2.68 -1.58 -17.23
CA VAL A 297 3.03 -2.69 -16.36
C VAL A 297 4.50 -2.99 -16.62
N PRO A 298 5.41 -2.65 -15.68
CA PRO A 298 6.83 -2.88 -15.85
C PRO A 298 7.13 -4.35 -16.14
N GLN A 299 8.01 -4.60 -17.11
CA GLN A 299 8.37 -5.96 -17.54
C GLN A 299 9.33 -6.63 -16.55
N LYS A 300 10.16 -5.82 -15.87
CA LYS A 300 11.16 -6.26 -14.92
C LYS A 300 10.99 -5.55 -13.58
N SER A 301 11.31 -6.27 -12.52
CA SER A 301 11.27 -5.74 -11.16
C SER A 301 12.34 -6.42 -10.29
N ILE A 302 12.47 -5.95 -9.06
CA ILE A 302 13.33 -6.55 -8.03
C ILE A 302 12.44 -7.29 -7.03
N GLY A 303 12.95 -8.41 -6.49
CA GLY A 303 12.23 -9.18 -5.47
C GLY A 303 12.00 -8.38 -4.18
N ALA A 304 10.84 -8.55 -3.57
CA ALA A 304 10.43 -7.89 -2.33
C ALA A 304 11.38 -8.18 -1.15
N PHE A 305 12.09 -9.31 -1.20
CA PHE A 305 12.92 -9.84 -0.12
C PHE A 305 14.42 -9.64 -0.36
N LEU A 306 14.80 -8.69 -1.21
CA LEU A 306 16.20 -8.37 -1.43
C LEU A 306 16.82 -7.80 -0.14
N SER A 307 17.96 -8.33 0.31
CA SER A 307 18.68 -7.84 1.48
C SER A 307 19.40 -6.52 1.20
N GLY A 308 19.74 -5.76 2.25
CA GLY A 308 20.51 -4.52 2.11
C GLY A 308 21.87 -4.69 1.43
N ASP A 309 22.58 -5.79 1.70
CA ASP A 309 23.87 -6.12 1.05
C ASP A 309 23.67 -6.38 -0.44
N ALA A 310 22.68 -7.18 -0.80
CA ALA A 310 22.36 -7.46 -2.21
C ALA A 310 21.88 -6.20 -2.95
N MET A 311 21.18 -5.29 -2.27
CA MET A 311 20.83 -3.98 -2.84
C MET A 311 22.07 -3.15 -3.17
N SER A 312 23.06 -3.10 -2.26
CA SER A 312 24.29 -2.35 -2.48
C SER A 312 25.14 -2.94 -3.62
N GLU A 313 25.11 -4.25 -3.80
CA GLU A 313 25.75 -4.91 -4.93
C GLU A 313 25.02 -4.62 -6.26
N LEU A 314 23.70 -4.68 -6.24
CA LEU A 314 22.84 -4.38 -7.38
C LEU A 314 23.04 -2.95 -7.87
N GLU A 315 23.12 -1.97 -6.95
CA GLU A 315 23.37 -0.57 -7.27
C GLU A 315 24.70 -0.39 -8.01
N LYS A 316 25.77 -1.01 -7.52
CA LYS A 316 27.09 -0.99 -8.18
C LYS A 316 27.06 -1.58 -9.59
N PHE A 317 26.34 -2.69 -9.80
CA PHE A 317 26.20 -3.26 -11.13
C PHE A 317 25.38 -2.35 -12.06
N ALA A 318 24.34 -1.69 -11.53
CA ALA A 318 23.52 -0.79 -12.30
C ALA A 318 24.32 0.45 -12.75
N GLU A 319 25.07 1.08 -11.83
CA GLU A 319 25.93 2.23 -12.13
C GLU A 319 27.01 1.87 -13.18
N ALA A 320 27.70 0.71 -13.01
CA ALA A 320 28.70 0.27 -13.96
C ALA A 320 28.07 -0.08 -15.34
N ALA A 321 26.90 -0.73 -15.35
CA ALA A 321 26.17 -1.03 -16.58
C ALA A 321 25.72 0.24 -17.32
N LEU A 322 25.29 1.27 -16.59
CA LEU A 322 24.95 2.57 -17.13
C LEU A 322 26.15 3.24 -17.83
N CYS A 323 27.35 3.08 -17.26
CA CYS A 323 28.61 3.53 -17.87
C CYS A 323 29.12 2.63 -19.02
N GLY A 324 28.35 1.60 -19.43
CA GLY A 324 28.65 0.75 -20.58
C GLY A 324 29.40 -0.54 -20.26
N ASP A 325 29.55 -0.94 -18.98
CA ASP A 325 30.16 -2.24 -18.63
C ASP A 325 29.19 -3.41 -18.91
N ALA A 326 29.46 -4.12 -20.01
CA ALA A 326 28.66 -5.26 -20.45
C ALA A 326 28.65 -6.44 -19.44
N ALA A 327 29.72 -6.60 -18.63
CA ALA A 327 29.79 -7.66 -17.62
C ALA A 327 28.82 -7.35 -16.46
N SER A 328 28.76 -6.11 -16.02
CA SER A 328 27.83 -5.64 -15.01
C SER A 328 26.39 -5.64 -15.50
N ALA A 329 26.14 -5.26 -16.78
CA ALA A 329 24.82 -5.38 -17.40
C ALA A 329 24.29 -6.83 -17.36
N LYS A 330 25.15 -7.82 -17.68
CA LYS A 330 24.78 -9.24 -17.60
C LYS A 330 24.51 -9.70 -16.18
N LYS A 331 25.29 -9.20 -15.18
CA LYS A 331 25.03 -9.51 -13.77
C LYS A 331 23.73 -8.90 -13.29
N LEU A 332 23.45 -7.66 -13.70
CA LEU A 332 22.22 -6.97 -13.41
C LEU A 332 20.98 -7.78 -13.85
N GLU A 333 21.01 -8.33 -15.07
CA GLU A 333 19.92 -9.15 -15.60
C GLU A 333 19.58 -10.38 -14.73
N ASN A 334 20.56 -10.94 -14.00
CA ASN A 334 20.32 -12.09 -13.11
C ASN A 334 19.57 -11.74 -11.82
N PHE A 335 19.50 -10.46 -11.44
CA PHE A 335 18.73 -9.98 -10.29
C PHE A 335 17.31 -9.56 -10.65
N LEU A 336 17.02 -9.35 -11.94
CA LEU A 336 15.72 -8.88 -12.39
C LEU A 336 14.75 -10.05 -12.60
N LEU A 337 13.50 -9.85 -12.20
CA LEU A 337 12.40 -10.82 -12.26
C LEU A 337 11.43 -10.47 -13.39
#